data_fd69c97b06161c8f1077089745b6cb53
#
_entry.id   fd69c97b06161c8f1077089745b6cb53
#
_cell.length_a   1.000
_cell.length_b   1.000
_cell.length_c   1.000
_cell.angle_alpha   90.00
_cell.angle_beta   90.00
_cell.angle_gamma   90.00
#
_symmetry.space_group_name_H-M   'P 1'
#
loop_
_entity.id
_entity.type
_entity.pdbx_description
1 polymer ?
#
loop_
_entity_poly.entity_id
_entity_poly.type
_entity_poly.pdbx_seq_one_letter_code
_entity_poly.pdbx_strand_id
1 'polypeptide(L)'
;SSLKRIFKHGINLLGLLLLFLFVNITFVHAQAVKLSLNKQNATYEEIFNEIEEKTGYKFVYNTSEIDRNERTSIQGTSMDLNELLRNLFRSKRNISFRISNKHIALFKAQIKTISGTVVDTQGESVIGANVLVKGSTTGTITDVDGKFSLEASAGDILQISYIGYNTQEI
;
A
#
# COMPACT_ATOMS: atom_id res chain seq x y z
N SER A 1 9.28 33.38 47.80
CA SER A 1 10.01 32.21 48.37
C SER A 1 10.04 31.02 47.39
N SER A 2 9.35 31.08 46.24
CA SER A 2 9.32 29.98 45.27
C SER A 2 10.49 29.96 44.26
N LEU A 3 11.12 31.09 43.99
CA LEU A 3 12.22 31.20 43.03
C LEU A 3 13.55 30.61 43.50
N LYS A 4 13.76 30.49 44.81
CA LYS A 4 15.01 29.93 45.37
C LYS A 4 15.12 28.41 45.31
N ARG A 5 14.01 27.69 45.00
CA ARG A 5 14.00 26.21 44.93
C ARG A 5 14.39 25.68 43.57
N ILE A 6 14.27 26.50 42.52
CA ILE A 6 14.58 26.09 41.14
C ILE A 6 16.10 26.08 40.88
N PHE A 7 16.87 26.91 41.61
CA PHE A 7 18.33 26.99 41.44
C PHE A 7 19.12 25.88 42.15
N LYS A 8 18.50 25.01 42.96
CA LYS A 8 19.21 23.98 43.73
C LYS A 8 19.49 22.69 42.91
N HIS A 9 18.98 22.57 41.70
CA HIS A 9 19.15 21.38 40.87
C HIS A 9 19.95 21.60 39.58
N GLY A 10 20.78 22.66 39.55
CA GLY A 10 21.81 22.77 38.49
C GLY A 10 21.32 22.85 37.03
N ILE A 11 20.03 23.11 36.82
CA ILE A 11 19.52 23.34 35.47
C ILE A 11 19.72 24.82 35.15
N ASN A 12 20.82 25.11 34.45
CA ASN A 12 21.10 26.44 33.92
C ASN A 12 19.99 26.84 32.95
N LEU A 13 19.46 28.07 33.14
CA LEU A 13 18.47 28.67 32.21
C LEU A 13 18.97 28.65 30.77
N LEU A 14 20.29 28.69 30.55
CA LEU A 14 20.96 28.55 29.29
C LEU A 14 20.80 27.12 28.71
N GLY A 15 20.83 26.09 29.57
CA GLY A 15 20.60 24.68 29.15
C GLY A 15 19.15 24.43 28.75
N LEU A 16 18.18 25.08 29.40
CA LEU A 16 16.77 25.01 29.06
C LEU A 16 16.49 25.73 27.72
N LEU A 17 17.17 26.86 27.48
CA LEU A 17 17.09 27.60 26.20
C LEU A 17 17.72 26.80 25.04
N LEU A 18 18.84 26.11 25.29
CA LEU A 18 19.48 25.22 24.33
C LEU A 18 18.63 23.96 24.03
N LEU A 19 17.91 23.44 25.02
CA LEU A 19 17.01 22.30 24.81
C LEU A 19 15.82 22.68 23.92
N PHE A 20 15.33 23.93 23.98
CA PHE A 20 14.27 24.42 23.12
C PHE A 20 14.74 24.71 21.66
N LEU A 21 16.04 24.90 21.44
CA LEU A 21 16.59 25.14 20.10
C LEU A 21 16.77 23.86 19.28
N PHE A 22 16.75 22.67 19.92
CA PHE A 22 16.91 21.38 19.23
C PHE A 22 15.61 20.64 18.91
N VAL A 23 14.44 21.18 19.26
CA VAL A 23 13.13 20.56 18.98
C VAL A 23 12.45 21.22 17.77
N ASN A 24 13.22 21.68 16.80
CA ASN A 24 12.69 21.84 15.45
C ASN A 24 12.90 20.52 14.69
N ILE A 25 12.32 19.44 15.20
CA ILE A 25 12.07 18.26 14.37
C ILE A 25 10.94 18.70 13.43
N THR A 26 11.31 19.27 12.31
CA THR A 26 10.42 19.35 11.16
C THR A 26 10.11 17.90 10.81
N PHE A 27 8.92 17.42 11.18
CA PHE A 27 8.33 16.27 10.54
C PHE A 27 8.18 16.67 9.06
N VAL A 28 9.20 16.40 8.28
CA VAL A 28 9.05 16.37 6.83
C VAL A 28 8.10 15.19 6.59
N HIS A 29 6.82 15.49 6.57
CA HIS A 29 5.85 14.60 5.97
C HIS A 29 6.34 14.45 4.54
N ALA A 30 6.92 13.30 4.22
CA ALA A 30 7.18 12.94 2.84
C ALA A 30 5.82 13.02 2.15
N GLN A 31 5.56 14.13 1.45
CA GLN A 31 4.36 14.25 0.64
C GLN A 31 4.41 13.09 -0.33
N ALA A 32 3.42 12.22 -0.24
CA ALA A 32 3.27 11.14 -1.20
C ALA A 32 3.25 11.76 -2.59
N VAL A 33 4.23 11.43 -3.41
CA VAL A 33 4.36 11.94 -4.78
C VAL A 33 3.11 11.49 -5.52
N LYS A 34 2.23 12.46 -5.82
CA LYS A 34 1.03 12.20 -6.60
C LYS A 34 1.36 12.31 -8.08
N LEU A 35 0.98 11.26 -8.80
CA LEU A 35 1.22 11.12 -10.23
C LEU A 35 -0.08 11.11 -11.02
N SER A 36 -0.02 11.78 -12.16
CA SER A 36 -1.04 11.60 -13.20
C SER A 36 -0.38 10.95 -14.40
N LEU A 37 -0.91 9.80 -14.79
CA LEU A 37 -0.45 9.02 -15.93
C LEU A 37 -1.66 8.53 -16.71
N ASN A 38 -1.65 8.82 -18.03
CA ASN A 38 -2.71 8.38 -18.92
C ASN A 38 -2.07 7.88 -20.22
N LYS A 39 -1.98 6.57 -20.36
CA LYS A 39 -1.42 5.89 -21.53
C LYS A 39 -2.39 4.85 -22.06
N GLN A 40 -2.55 4.82 -23.37
CA GLN A 40 -3.34 3.85 -24.09
C GLN A 40 -2.41 3.01 -24.95
N ASN A 41 -2.52 1.67 -24.86
CA ASN A 41 -1.74 0.75 -25.67
C ASN A 41 -0.23 1.05 -25.71
N ALA A 42 0.33 1.47 -24.56
CA ALA A 42 1.75 1.75 -24.39
C ALA A 42 2.50 0.50 -23.90
N THR A 43 3.79 0.41 -24.20
CA THR A 43 4.64 -0.65 -23.65
C THR A 43 4.91 -0.41 -22.16
N TYR A 44 5.22 -1.48 -21.41
CA TYR A 44 5.69 -1.32 -20.03
C TYR A 44 6.95 -0.45 -19.96
N GLU A 45 7.84 -0.55 -20.97
CA GLU A 45 9.04 0.30 -21.04
C GLU A 45 8.71 1.79 -21.09
N GLU A 46 7.76 2.18 -21.97
CA GLU A 46 7.31 3.58 -22.08
C GLU A 46 6.68 4.08 -20.76
N ILE A 47 5.91 3.23 -20.10
CA ILE A 47 5.27 3.56 -18.81
C ILE A 47 6.31 3.67 -17.71
N PHE A 48 7.25 2.73 -17.62
CA PHE A 48 8.30 2.75 -16.59
C PHE A 48 9.18 3.98 -16.74
N ASN A 49 9.62 4.30 -17.95
CA ASN A 49 10.44 5.48 -18.22
C ASN A 49 9.74 6.77 -17.77
N GLU A 50 8.44 6.90 -18.03
CA GLU A 50 7.69 8.09 -17.59
C GLU A 50 7.52 8.15 -16.06
N ILE A 51 7.29 7.02 -15.40
CA ILE A 51 7.26 6.96 -13.93
C ILE A 51 8.62 7.32 -13.36
N GLU A 52 9.71 6.78 -13.91
CA GLU A 52 11.08 7.08 -13.48
C GLU A 52 11.42 8.57 -13.63
N GLU A 53 11.07 9.16 -14.76
CA GLU A 53 11.30 10.59 -15.04
C GLU A 53 10.54 11.48 -14.06
N LYS A 54 9.27 11.20 -13.82
CA LYS A 54 8.42 12.00 -12.95
C LYS A 54 8.72 11.86 -11.47
N THR A 55 9.28 10.72 -11.03
CA THR A 55 9.42 10.40 -9.60
C THR A 55 10.85 10.32 -9.12
N GLY A 56 11.81 10.09 -10.03
CA GLY A 56 13.19 9.77 -9.70
C GLY A 56 13.38 8.38 -9.09
N TYR A 57 12.34 7.53 -9.07
CA TYR A 57 12.48 6.12 -8.73
C TYR A 57 13.05 5.36 -9.93
N LYS A 58 13.64 4.17 -9.68
CA LYS A 58 14.17 3.28 -10.72
C LYS A 58 13.53 1.91 -10.61
N PHE A 59 13.06 1.37 -11.75
CA PHE A 59 12.57 0.00 -11.79
C PHE A 59 13.73 -1.00 -11.79
N VAL A 60 13.58 -2.05 -10.97
CA VAL A 60 14.51 -3.18 -10.88
C VAL A 60 13.71 -4.47 -11.03
N TYR A 61 14.01 -5.26 -12.03
CA TYR A 61 13.29 -6.51 -12.31
C TYR A 61 14.14 -7.46 -13.17
N ASN A 62 13.75 -8.73 -13.17
CA ASN A 62 14.32 -9.71 -14.08
C ASN A 62 13.59 -9.65 -15.43
N THR A 63 14.34 -9.42 -16.50
CA THR A 63 13.80 -9.32 -17.87
C THR A 63 13.19 -10.62 -18.39
N SER A 64 13.51 -11.77 -17.78
CA SER A 64 12.85 -13.05 -18.09
C SER A 64 11.44 -13.16 -17.49
N GLU A 65 11.11 -12.33 -16.51
CA GLU A 65 9.82 -12.35 -15.80
C GLU A 65 8.88 -11.24 -16.27
N ILE A 66 9.44 -10.15 -16.78
CA ILE A 66 8.70 -8.97 -17.25
C ILE A 66 9.07 -8.65 -18.69
N ASP A 67 8.14 -8.87 -19.60
CA ASP A 67 8.28 -8.42 -20.98
C ASP A 67 8.00 -6.92 -21.06
N ARG A 68 9.06 -6.13 -21.24
CA ARG A 68 8.96 -4.68 -21.40
C ARG A 68 8.22 -4.22 -22.64
N ASN A 69 8.19 -5.06 -23.67
CA ASN A 69 7.53 -4.74 -24.94
C ASN A 69 6.03 -5.04 -24.90
N GLU A 70 5.56 -5.79 -23.91
CA GLU A 70 4.15 -6.04 -23.74
C GLU A 70 3.40 -4.73 -23.55
N ARG A 71 2.23 -4.64 -24.20
CA ARG A 71 1.42 -3.42 -24.20
C ARG A 71 0.31 -3.49 -23.17
N THR A 72 0.08 -2.37 -22.53
CA THR A 72 -0.99 -2.18 -21.54
C THR A 72 -1.54 -0.76 -21.63
N SER A 73 -2.62 -0.51 -20.90
CA SER A 73 -3.17 0.83 -20.73
C SER A 73 -3.25 1.16 -19.25
N ILE A 74 -2.96 2.39 -18.92
CA ILE A 74 -3.08 2.89 -17.55
C ILE A 74 -3.75 4.26 -17.57
N GLN A 75 -4.69 4.46 -16.67
CA GLN A 75 -5.32 5.74 -16.42
C GLN A 75 -5.30 6.02 -14.94
N GLY A 76 -4.67 7.11 -14.56
CA GLY A 76 -4.57 7.56 -13.18
C GLY A 76 -4.43 9.06 -13.09
N THR A 77 -5.21 9.69 -12.23
CA THR A 77 -5.15 11.13 -11.98
C THR A 77 -4.88 11.36 -10.51
N SER A 78 -3.79 12.06 -10.21
CA SER A 78 -3.41 12.41 -8.83
C SER A 78 -3.33 11.21 -7.87
N MET A 79 -2.85 10.07 -8.35
CA MET A 79 -2.65 8.84 -7.57
C MET A 79 -1.30 8.85 -6.85
N ASP A 80 -1.22 8.24 -5.69
CA ASP A 80 0.09 7.93 -5.12
C ASP A 80 0.78 6.80 -5.91
N LEU A 81 2.10 6.67 -5.73
CA LEU A 81 2.89 5.72 -6.50
C LEU A 81 2.46 4.26 -6.26
N ASN A 82 2.08 3.90 -5.02
CA ASN A 82 1.61 2.55 -4.72
C ASN A 82 0.28 2.27 -5.43
N GLU A 83 -0.65 3.21 -5.38
CA GLU A 83 -1.95 3.11 -6.05
C GLU A 83 -1.79 2.99 -7.57
N LEU A 84 -0.91 3.80 -8.16
CA LEU A 84 -0.61 3.77 -9.58
C LEU A 84 -0.04 2.41 -10.00
N LEU A 85 0.91 1.87 -9.25
CA LEU A 85 1.51 0.56 -9.52
C LEU A 85 0.52 -0.59 -9.33
N ARG A 86 -0.34 -0.54 -8.31
CA ARG A 86 -1.44 -1.52 -8.17
C ARG A 86 -2.37 -1.48 -9.38
N ASN A 87 -2.70 -0.29 -9.88
CA ASN A 87 -3.54 -0.13 -11.06
C ASN A 87 -2.84 -0.67 -12.32
N LEU A 88 -1.55 -0.37 -12.49
CA LEU A 88 -0.74 -0.84 -13.62
C LEU A 88 -0.67 -2.38 -13.69
N PHE A 89 -0.45 -3.03 -12.54
CA PHE A 89 -0.31 -4.50 -12.48
C PHE A 89 -1.60 -5.23 -12.12
N ARG A 90 -2.74 -4.55 -12.13
CA ARG A 90 -4.04 -5.13 -11.75
C ARG A 90 -4.40 -6.40 -12.55
N SER A 91 -4.08 -6.43 -13.84
CA SER A 91 -4.30 -7.59 -14.71
C SER A 91 -3.17 -8.63 -14.65
N LYS A 92 -2.04 -8.30 -14.03
CA LYS A 92 -0.84 -9.13 -13.91
C LYS A 92 -0.67 -9.69 -12.51
N ARG A 93 -1.58 -10.56 -12.07
CA ARG A 93 -1.57 -11.15 -10.72
C ARG A 93 -0.29 -11.91 -10.37
N ASN A 94 0.48 -12.31 -11.36
CA ASN A 94 1.76 -12.97 -11.20
C ASN A 94 2.93 -12.00 -10.94
N ILE A 95 2.67 -10.68 -10.91
CA ILE A 95 3.68 -9.66 -10.63
C ILE A 95 3.32 -8.95 -9.32
N SER A 96 4.27 -8.86 -8.43
CA SER A 96 4.25 -8.01 -7.24
C SER A 96 5.35 -6.97 -7.30
N PHE A 97 5.21 -5.91 -6.49
CA PHE A 97 6.23 -4.87 -6.40
C PHE A 97 6.53 -4.50 -4.94
N ARG A 98 7.72 -3.97 -4.74
CA ARG A 98 8.17 -3.35 -3.48
C ARG A 98 8.87 -2.04 -3.78
N ILE A 99 8.52 -1.00 -3.03
CA ILE A 99 9.15 0.31 -3.12
C ILE A 99 10.09 0.49 -1.93
N SER A 100 11.36 0.74 -2.20
CA SER A 100 12.39 0.97 -1.18
C SER A 100 13.56 1.74 -1.78
N ASN A 101 14.11 2.70 -1.03
CA ASN A 101 15.34 3.42 -1.40
C ASN A 101 15.36 3.97 -2.84
N LYS A 102 14.26 4.60 -3.27
CA LYS A 102 14.11 5.10 -4.65
C LYS A 102 14.15 4.00 -5.73
N HIS A 103 13.89 2.74 -5.36
CA HIS A 103 13.75 1.63 -6.29
C HIS A 103 12.34 1.03 -6.21
N ILE A 104 11.84 0.62 -7.36
CA ILE A 104 10.61 -0.15 -7.53
C ILE A 104 11.04 -1.54 -7.99
N ALA A 105 11.16 -2.47 -7.05
CA ALA A 105 11.50 -3.86 -7.37
C ALA A 105 10.25 -4.62 -7.79
N LEU A 106 10.27 -5.18 -9.01
CA LEU A 106 9.21 -6.07 -9.50
C LEU A 106 9.69 -7.52 -9.38
N PHE A 107 8.81 -8.40 -8.95
CA PHE A 107 9.11 -9.82 -8.78
C PHE A 107 7.86 -10.67 -8.97
N LYS A 108 8.07 -11.96 -9.20
CA LYS A 108 6.97 -12.91 -9.35
C LYS A 108 6.19 -13.02 -8.05
N ALA A 109 4.89 -12.75 -8.10
CA ALA A 109 4.00 -12.88 -6.95
C ALA A 109 3.90 -14.36 -6.53
N GLN A 110 4.05 -14.62 -5.24
CA GLN A 110 3.73 -15.92 -4.66
C GLN A 110 2.24 -15.95 -4.34
N ILE A 111 1.45 -16.51 -5.26
CA ILE A 111 0.03 -16.73 -5.05
C ILE A 111 -0.15 -17.94 -4.15
N LYS A 112 -0.92 -17.79 -3.08
CA LYS A 112 -1.27 -18.87 -2.15
C LYS A 112 -2.77 -18.91 -1.93
N THR A 113 -3.29 -20.08 -1.67
CA THR A 113 -4.66 -20.25 -1.19
C THR A 113 -4.74 -19.76 0.26
N ILE A 114 -5.58 -18.77 0.50
CA ILE A 114 -5.90 -18.24 1.83
C ILE A 114 -7.31 -18.70 2.17
N SER A 115 -7.50 -19.20 3.38
CA SER A 115 -8.80 -19.60 3.90
C SER A 115 -9.07 -18.90 5.23
N GLY A 116 -10.34 -18.66 5.51
CA GLY A 116 -10.79 -18.04 6.75
C GLY A 116 -12.28 -18.26 6.98
N THR A 117 -12.77 -17.68 8.09
CA THR A 117 -14.21 -17.68 8.43
C THR A 117 -14.65 -16.26 8.73
N VAL A 118 -15.77 -15.86 8.17
CA VAL A 118 -16.41 -14.58 8.47
C VAL A 118 -17.49 -14.81 9.51
N VAL A 119 -17.37 -14.10 10.62
CA VAL A 119 -18.35 -14.12 11.71
C VAL A 119 -18.81 -12.69 12.04
N ASP A 120 -19.99 -12.56 12.55
CA ASP A 120 -20.50 -11.29 13.04
C ASP A 120 -19.99 -10.96 14.46
N THR A 121 -20.47 -9.88 15.05
CA THR A 121 -20.08 -9.42 16.40
C THR A 121 -20.55 -10.35 17.52
N GLN A 122 -21.46 -11.27 17.24
CA GLN A 122 -21.99 -12.26 18.17
C GLN A 122 -21.27 -13.62 18.00
N GLY A 123 -20.41 -13.72 16.99
CA GLY A 123 -19.67 -14.95 16.66
C GLY A 123 -20.45 -15.90 15.74
N GLU A 124 -21.57 -15.46 15.18
CA GLU A 124 -22.36 -16.25 14.24
C GLU A 124 -21.76 -16.16 12.82
N SER A 125 -21.83 -17.29 12.09
CA SER A 125 -21.28 -17.38 10.73
C SER A 125 -22.05 -16.50 9.75
N VAL A 126 -21.36 -15.65 9.00
CA VAL A 126 -21.97 -14.81 7.96
C VAL A 126 -21.94 -15.57 6.64
N ILE A 127 -23.10 -16.06 6.20
CA ILE A 127 -23.27 -16.83 4.97
C ILE A 127 -23.44 -15.88 3.79
N GLY A 128 -22.73 -16.12 2.68
CA GLY A 128 -22.87 -15.32 1.45
C GLY A 128 -22.16 -13.96 1.51
N ALA A 129 -21.28 -13.73 2.47
CA ALA A 129 -20.45 -12.54 2.48
C ALA A 129 -19.46 -12.55 1.29
N ASN A 130 -19.30 -11.40 0.63
CA ASN A 130 -18.30 -11.24 -0.41
C ASN A 130 -16.92 -11.06 0.22
N VAL A 131 -15.95 -11.82 -0.23
CA VAL A 131 -14.52 -11.69 0.12
C VAL A 131 -13.77 -11.44 -1.18
N LEU A 132 -13.21 -10.24 -1.33
CA LEU A 132 -12.56 -9.77 -2.56
C LEU A 132 -11.14 -9.31 -2.25
N VAL A 133 -10.20 -9.63 -3.12
CA VAL A 133 -8.87 -8.98 -3.11
C VAL A 133 -9.04 -7.55 -3.61
N LYS A 134 -8.77 -6.58 -2.74
CA LYS A 134 -8.96 -5.15 -3.01
C LYS A 134 -8.25 -4.71 -4.28
N GLY A 135 -8.99 -4.06 -5.17
CA GLY A 135 -8.44 -3.59 -6.45
C GLY A 135 -8.27 -4.68 -7.52
N SER A 136 -8.80 -5.89 -7.30
CA SER A 136 -8.80 -6.98 -8.28
C SER A 136 -10.22 -7.49 -8.57
N THR A 137 -10.34 -8.44 -9.49
CA THR A 137 -11.57 -9.18 -9.76
C THR A 137 -11.59 -10.54 -9.05
N THR A 138 -10.57 -10.82 -8.23
CA THR A 138 -10.45 -12.09 -7.51
C THR A 138 -11.25 -12.02 -6.22
N GLY A 139 -12.21 -12.90 -6.08
CA GLY A 139 -13.03 -12.99 -4.89
C GLY A 139 -13.80 -14.29 -4.82
N THR A 140 -14.44 -14.47 -3.70
CA THR A 140 -15.31 -15.60 -3.39
C THR A 140 -16.43 -15.14 -2.47
N ILE A 141 -17.39 -16.02 -2.21
CA ILE A 141 -18.42 -15.81 -1.19
C ILE A 141 -18.24 -16.85 -0.08
N THR A 142 -18.65 -16.52 1.13
CA THR A 142 -18.63 -17.46 2.24
C THR A 142 -19.73 -18.53 2.10
N ASP A 143 -19.40 -19.74 2.53
CA ASP A 143 -20.31 -20.87 2.57
C ASP A 143 -21.27 -20.83 3.77
N VAL A 144 -22.02 -21.92 3.99
CA VAL A 144 -23.00 -22.04 5.09
C VAL A 144 -22.37 -21.99 6.47
N ASP A 145 -21.10 -22.28 6.59
CA ASP A 145 -20.33 -22.18 7.83
C ASP A 145 -19.58 -20.83 7.95
N GLY A 146 -19.83 -19.89 7.02
CA GLY A 146 -19.11 -18.61 6.94
C GLY A 146 -17.69 -18.75 6.40
N LYS A 147 -17.28 -19.94 5.92
CA LYS A 147 -15.92 -20.19 5.45
C LYS A 147 -15.72 -19.70 4.03
N PHE A 148 -14.51 -19.25 3.76
CA PHE A 148 -14.07 -18.88 2.41
C PHE A 148 -12.69 -19.44 2.10
N SER A 149 -12.39 -19.55 0.82
CA SER A 149 -11.08 -19.90 0.29
C SER A 149 -10.88 -19.16 -1.03
N LEU A 150 -9.77 -18.43 -1.16
CA LEU A 150 -9.40 -17.72 -2.39
C LEU A 150 -7.88 -17.64 -2.56
N GLU A 151 -7.46 -17.36 -3.78
CA GLU A 151 -6.06 -17.14 -4.08
C GLU A 151 -5.69 -15.67 -3.86
N ALA A 152 -4.63 -15.41 -3.09
CA ALA A 152 -4.09 -14.09 -2.85
C ALA A 152 -2.56 -14.11 -2.74
N SER A 153 -1.96 -12.95 -2.90
CA SER A 153 -0.52 -12.75 -2.75
C SER A 153 -0.20 -12.14 -1.39
N ALA A 154 1.02 -12.32 -0.92
CA ALA A 154 1.47 -11.66 0.30
C ALA A 154 1.39 -10.13 0.15
N GLY A 155 0.68 -9.48 1.08
CA GLY A 155 0.43 -8.04 1.07
C GLY A 155 -0.84 -7.60 0.35
N ASP A 156 -1.61 -8.54 -0.21
CA ASP A 156 -2.97 -8.23 -0.67
C ASP A 156 -3.86 -7.88 0.52
N ILE A 157 -4.78 -6.96 0.30
CA ILE A 157 -5.81 -6.58 1.27
C ILE A 157 -7.09 -7.29 0.86
N LEU A 158 -7.70 -8.02 1.79
CA LEU A 158 -9.01 -8.61 1.59
C LEU A 158 -10.08 -7.62 2.03
N GLN A 159 -11.03 -7.36 1.15
CA GLN A 159 -12.21 -6.54 1.42
C GLN A 159 -13.40 -7.47 1.61
N ILE A 160 -14.00 -7.44 2.80
CA ILE A 160 -15.14 -8.29 3.18
C ILE A 160 -16.36 -7.40 3.28
N SER A 161 -17.42 -7.76 2.55
CA SER A 161 -18.68 -7.01 2.53
C SER A 161 -19.90 -7.92 2.56
N TYR A 162 -20.94 -7.48 3.28
CA TYR A 162 -22.23 -8.16 3.35
C TYR A 162 -23.35 -7.14 3.59
N ILE A 163 -24.56 -7.44 3.13
CA ILE A 163 -25.72 -6.55 3.27
C ILE A 163 -26.01 -6.31 4.76
N GLY A 164 -26.12 -5.03 5.16
CA GLY A 164 -26.39 -4.64 6.55
C GLY A 164 -25.15 -4.51 7.45
N TYR A 165 -23.96 -4.79 6.93
CA TYR A 165 -22.70 -4.68 7.66
C TYR A 165 -21.77 -3.64 7.03
N ASN A 166 -20.91 -3.04 7.85
CA ASN A 166 -19.84 -2.20 7.34
C ASN A 166 -18.76 -3.06 6.69
N THR A 167 -18.27 -2.64 5.52
CA THR A 167 -17.16 -3.29 4.84
C THR A 167 -15.92 -3.30 5.72
N GLN A 168 -15.26 -4.45 5.84
CA GLN A 168 -14.01 -4.62 6.58
C GLN A 168 -12.85 -4.87 5.61
N GLU A 169 -11.67 -4.42 6.01
CA GLU A 169 -10.41 -4.65 5.28
C GLU A 169 -9.40 -5.31 6.23
N ILE A 170 -8.78 -6.40 5.78
CA ILE A 170 -7.75 -7.15 6.53
C ILE A 170 -6.53 -7.41 5.66
#